data_ad50c16544cdac74fd910c533d747a06
#
_entry.id   ad50c16544cdac74fd910c533d747a06
#
_cell.length_a   1.000
_cell.length_b   1.000
_cell.length_c   1.000
_cell.angle_alpha   90.00
_cell.angle_beta   90.00
_cell.angle_gamma   90.00
#
_symmetry.space_group_name_H-M   'P 1'
#
loop_
_entity.id
_entity.type
_entity.pdbx_description
1 polymer ?
#
loop_
_entity_poly.entity_id
_entity_poly.type
_entity_poly.pdbx_seq_one_letter_code
_entity_poly.pdbx_strand_id
1 'polypeptide(L)'
;MKSKNASVFMVQETNARKNGKHQLDNFVLFESKRTKMGGGSMLGVSKDLNPVLVSLYENDCELIVVETKIGRREIRFITGYGPQEDWSDDLKAPFFVALNTEISKALSEGKSIYIAMDAKCKLGTTYIPKDMHNMSKNGEILSNIIETNALIVVNGLEQKCSSVVTRQRHTEYGRVEESAIDVVLVSADLEDYLVSLNICSN
;
A
#
# COMPACT_ATOMS: atom_id res chain seq x y z
N MET A 1 19.11 -20.80 -4.04
CA MET A 1 18.42 -19.64 -3.44
C MET A 1 17.66 -20.12 -2.21
N LYS A 2 17.95 -19.59 -1.01
CA LYS A 2 17.07 -19.85 0.15
C LYS A 2 15.75 -19.15 -0.12
N SER A 3 14.63 -19.88 -0.17
CA SER A 3 13.30 -19.29 -0.26
C SER A 3 13.12 -18.37 0.95
N LYS A 4 13.00 -17.06 0.71
CA LYS A 4 12.60 -16.14 1.77
C LYS A 4 11.12 -16.44 2.03
N ASN A 5 10.82 -17.01 3.19
CA ASN A 5 9.43 -17.22 3.59
C ASN A 5 8.83 -15.84 3.91
N ALA A 6 7.94 -15.35 3.07
CA ALA A 6 7.16 -14.16 3.38
C ALA A 6 6.14 -14.52 4.47
N SER A 7 6.04 -13.68 5.50
CA SER A 7 5.00 -13.81 6.54
C SER A 7 3.78 -12.93 6.28
N VAL A 8 3.94 -11.90 5.46
CA VAL A 8 2.88 -10.99 5.03
C VAL A 8 3.07 -10.71 3.54
N PHE A 9 1.98 -10.67 2.79
CA PHE A 9 1.99 -10.20 1.41
C PHE A 9 0.74 -9.34 1.14
N MET A 10 0.89 -8.41 0.22
CA MET A 10 -0.15 -7.49 -0.21
C MET A 10 -0.19 -7.49 -1.73
N VAL A 11 -1.38 -7.66 -2.29
CA VAL A 11 -1.59 -7.74 -3.74
C VAL A 11 -2.74 -6.82 -4.12
N GLN A 12 -2.54 -6.02 -5.15
CA GLN A 12 -3.55 -5.17 -5.74
C GLN A 12 -3.90 -5.68 -7.14
N GLU A 13 -5.00 -5.18 -7.69
CA GLU A 13 -5.53 -5.61 -8.99
C GLU A 13 -5.78 -7.13 -9.07
N THR A 14 -6.27 -7.71 -7.99
CA THR A 14 -6.54 -9.15 -7.91
C THR A 14 -7.59 -9.62 -8.90
N ASN A 15 -8.43 -8.69 -9.38
CA ASN A 15 -9.58 -9.00 -10.24
C ASN A 15 -10.47 -10.13 -9.68
N ALA A 16 -10.41 -10.33 -8.36
CA ALA A 16 -11.15 -11.37 -7.67
C ALA A 16 -12.65 -11.13 -7.82
N ARG A 17 -13.34 -12.07 -8.43
CA ARG A 17 -14.80 -12.04 -8.56
C ARG A 17 -15.44 -12.38 -7.19
N LYS A 18 -16.64 -11.84 -6.94
CA LYS A 18 -17.39 -12.04 -5.67
C LYS A 18 -17.45 -13.50 -5.18
N ASN A 19 -17.40 -14.46 -6.07
CA ASN A 19 -17.56 -15.89 -5.76
C ASN A 19 -16.25 -16.68 -5.71
N GLY A 20 -15.09 -16.05 -5.99
CA GLY A 20 -13.79 -16.69 -5.85
C GLY A 20 -13.35 -16.69 -4.38
N LYS A 21 -13.01 -17.86 -3.85
CA LYS A 21 -12.30 -17.97 -2.56
C LYS A 21 -10.89 -18.39 -2.87
N HIS A 22 -9.94 -17.51 -2.60
CA HIS A 22 -8.54 -17.89 -2.62
C HIS A 22 -8.19 -18.59 -1.30
N GLN A 23 -7.38 -19.62 -1.35
CA GLN A 23 -6.89 -20.33 -0.17
C GLN A 23 -5.39 -20.55 -0.32
N LEU A 24 -4.66 -20.25 0.73
CA LEU A 24 -3.26 -20.61 0.88
C LEU A 24 -3.09 -21.27 2.25
N ASP A 25 -2.53 -22.46 2.28
CA ASP A 25 -2.54 -23.32 3.46
C ASP A 25 -1.99 -22.67 4.72
N ASN A 26 -0.95 -21.87 4.60
CA ASN A 26 -0.26 -21.24 5.73
C ASN A 26 -0.68 -19.77 5.99
N PHE A 27 -1.66 -19.24 5.24
CA PHE A 27 -2.08 -17.85 5.35
C PHE A 27 -3.54 -17.70 5.70
N VAL A 28 -3.86 -16.64 6.44
CA VAL A 28 -5.21 -16.08 6.50
C VAL A 28 -5.27 -15.01 5.43
N LEU A 29 -6.27 -15.08 4.55
CA LEU A 29 -6.45 -14.15 3.44
C LEU A 29 -7.63 -13.22 3.73
N PHE A 30 -7.40 -11.94 3.55
CA PHE A 30 -8.39 -10.87 3.63
C PHE A 30 -8.50 -10.25 2.24
N GLU A 31 -9.70 -10.19 1.70
CA GLU A 31 -9.94 -9.72 0.33
C GLU A 31 -10.97 -8.59 0.32
N SER A 32 -10.63 -7.48 -0.32
CA SER A 32 -11.57 -6.45 -0.73
C SER A 32 -11.96 -6.69 -2.17
N LYS A 33 -13.26 -6.84 -2.41
CA LYS A 33 -13.81 -7.21 -3.73
C LYS A 33 -14.52 -6.02 -4.35
N ARG A 34 -14.26 -5.82 -5.63
CA ARG A 34 -14.92 -4.80 -6.41
C ARG A 34 -16.10 -5.37 -7.18
N THR A 35 -17.18 -4.59 -7.30
CA THR A 35 -18.36 -4.97 -8.10
C THR A 35 -18.16 -4.64 -9.58
N LYS A 36 -17.31 -3.67 -9.91
CA LYS A 36 -16.97 -3.24 -11.28
C LYS A 36 -15.71 -3.96 -11.78
N MET A 37 -15.51 -3.99 -13.10
CA MET A 37 -14.30 -4.58 -13.71
C MET A 37 -13.05 -3.83 -13.24
N GLY A 38 -12.00 -4.59 -12.90
CA GLY A 38 -10.70 -4.08 -12.43
C GLY A 38 -10.68 -3.82 -10.91
N GLY A 39 -9.49 -3.72 -10.33
CA GLY A 39 -9.27 -3.51 -8.91
C GLY A 39 -9.33 -4.79 -8.08
N GLY A 40 -9.68 -4.65 -6.82
CA GLY A 40 -9.59 -5.71 -5.81
C GLY A 40 -8.21 -5.74 -5.14
N SER A 41 -8.21 -5.90 -3.84
CA SER A 41 -6.99 -6.01 -3.03
C SER A 41 -7.03 -7.26 -2.16
N MET A 42 -5.85 -7.78 -1.86
CA MET A 42 -5.70 -8.94 -0.97
C MET A 42 -4.55 -8.68 -0.01
N LEU A 43 -4.76 -9.01 1.25
CA LEU A 43 -3.74 -9.06 2.28
C LEU A 43 -3.68 -10.47 2.85
N GLY A 44 -2.54 -11.13 2.73
CA GLY A 44 -2.29 -12.44 3.31
C GLY A 44 -1.30 -12.35 4.45
N VAL A 45 -1.65 -12.91 5.60
CA VAL A 45 -0.79 -12.97 6.79
C VAL A 45 -0.65 -14.41 7.24
N SER A 46 0.57 -14.82 7.58
CA SER A 46 0.83 -16.16 8.13
C SER A 46 -0.07 -16.44 9.32
N LYS A 47 -0.65 -17.65 9.37
CA LYS A 47 -1.52 -18.10 10.47
C LYS A 47 -0.81 -18.03 11.82
N ASP A 48 0.50 -18.28 11.86
CA ASP A 48 1.31 -18.26 13.07
C ASP A 48 1.36 -16.87 13.73
N LEU A 49 1.03 -15.82 12.99
CA LEU A 49 0.97 -14.45 13.50
C LEU A 49 -0.40 -14.08 14.07
N ASN A 50 -1.39 -14.98 14.03
CA ASN A 50 -2.74 -14.75 14.55
C ASN A 50 -3.35 -13.41 14.11
N PRO A 51 -3.47 -13.14 12.79
CA PRO A 51 -3.97 -11.85 12.30
C PRO A 51 -5.43 -11.64 12.63
N VAL A 52 -5.77 -10.38 12.93
CA VAL A 52 -7.13 -9.93 13.22
C VAL A 52 -7.55 -8.89 12.18
N LEU A 53 -8.69 -9.11 11.51
CA LEU A 53 -9.28 -8.10 10.64
C LEU A 53 -9.82 -6.94 11.50
N VAL A 54 -9.35 -5.73 11.21
CA VAL A 54 -9.80 -4.50 11.88
C VAL A 54 -10.91 -3.84 11.06
N SER A 55 -10.63 -3.60 9.79
CA SER A 55 -11.56 -2.95 8.88
C SER A 55 -11.42 -3.50 7.46
N LEU A 56 -12.54 -3.58 6.77
CA LEU A 56 -12.62 -3.96 5.38
C LEU A 56 -13.53 -2.97 4.66
N TYR A 57 -12.94 -2.21 3.74
CA TYR A 57 -13.65 -1.29 2.88
C TYR A 57 -13.76 -1.89 1.49
N GLU A 58 -14.93 -1.82 0.90
CA GLU A 58 -15.23 -2.42 -0.40
C GLU A 58 -15.81 -1.39 -1.37
N ASN A 59 -15.92 -1.76 -2.62
CA ASN A 59 -16.42 -0.96 -3.73
C ASN A 59 -15.48 0.19 -4.13
N ASP A 60 -15.91 1.45 -3.96
CA ASP A 60 -15.13 2.60 -4.40
C ASP A 60 -14.03 3.01 -3.39
N CYS A 61 -13.99 2.36 -2.22
CA CYS A 61 -12.94 2.53 -1.22
C CYS A 61 -12.33 1.16 -0.89
N GLU A 62 -11.30 0.77 -1.62
CA GLU A 62 -10.69 -0.55 -1.46
C GLU A 62 -9.52 -0.48 -0.47
N LEU A 63 -9.82 -0.71 0.81
CA LEU A 63 -8.83 -0.79 1.88
C LEU A 63 -9.04 -2.04 2.73
N ILE A 64 -7.95 -2.69 3.10
CA ILE A 64 -7.91 -3.81 4.03
C ILE A 64 -6.99 -3.43 5.18
N VAL A 65 -7.48 -3.55 6.40
CA VAL A 65 -6.76 -3.23 7.62
C VAL A 65 -6.71 -4.45 8.52
N VAL A 66 -5.52 -4.93 8.78
CA VAL A 66 -5.28 -6.14 9.59
C VAL A 66 -4.25 -5.82 10.65
N GLU A 67 -4.46 -6.33 11.84
CA GLU A 67 -3.50 -6.26 12.92
C GLU A 67 -2.90 -7.62 13.24
N THR A 68 -1.65 -7.59 13.62
CA THR A 68 -0.99 -8.75 14.18
C THR A 68 0.16 -8.32 15.10
N LYS A 69 0.62 -9.27 15.91
CA LYS A 69 1.76 -9.06 16.81
C LYS A 69 3.00 -9.76 16.26
N ILE A 70 4.06 -9.00 16.07
CA ILE A 70 5.37 -9.52 15.66
C ILE A 70 6.36 -9.23 16.80
N GLY A 71 6.77 -10.28 17.51
CA GLY A 71 7.56 -10.12 18.71
C GLY A 71 6.78 -9.39 19.81
N ARG A 72 7.26 -8.20 20.19
CA ARG A 72 6.59 -7.36 21.20
C ARG A 72 5.76 -6.23 20.59
N ARG A 73 5.76 -6.06 19.27
CA ARG A 73 5.10 -4.96 18.56
C ARG A 73 3.75 -5.37 18.03
N GLU A 74 2.76 -4.55 18.23
CA GLU A 74 1.49 -4.63 17.53
C GLU A 74 1.60 -3.79 16.26
N ILE A 75 1.39 -4.42 15.11
CA ILE A 75 1.55 -3.78 13.80
C ILE A 75 0.20 -3.80 13.09
N ARG A 76 -0.23 -2.63 12.64
CA ARG A 76 -1.35 -2.48 11.73
C ARG A 76 -0.84 -2.46 10.29
N PHE A 77 -1.22 -3.48 9.54
CA PHE A 77 -0.98 -3.61 8.12
C PHE A 77 -2.16 -3.03 7.35
N ILE A 78 -1.88 -2.14 6.42
CA ILE A 78 -2.89 -1.52 5.56
C ILE A 78 -2.48 -1.75 4.10
N THR A 79 -3.40 -2.26 3.30
CA THR A 79 -3.25 -2.33 1.85
C THR A 79 -4.48 -1.81 1.17
N GLY A 80 -4.34 -1.32 -0.05
CA GLY A 80 -5.45 -0.79 -0.80
C GLY A 80 -5.12 -0.49 -2.25
N TYR A 81 -6.16 -0.15 -2.97
CA TYR A 81 -6.12 0.29 -4.36
C TYR A 81 -6.68 1.70 -4.44
N GLY A 82 -5.81 2.67 -4.67
CA GLY A 82 -6.13 4.08 -4.66
C GLY A 82 -7.11 4.48 -5.78
N PRO A 83 -7.82 5.60 -5.59
CA PRO A 83 -8.72 6.14 -6.59
C PRO A 83 -7.94 6.67 -7.80
N GLN A 84 -8.55 6.58 -8.98
CA GLN A 84 -7.92 7.10 -10.18
C GLN A 84 -7.75 8.63 -10.10
N GLU A 85 -6.68 9.15 -10.72
CA GLU A 85 -6.33 10.57 -10.67
C GLU A 85 -7.41 11.46 -11.28
N ASP A 86 -8.15 10.97 -12.27
CA ASP A 86 -9.20 11.68 -13.01
C ASP A 86 -10.60 11.59 -12.38
N TRP A 87 -10.74 10.88 -11.25
CA TRP A 87 -12.02 10.85 -10.54
C TRP A 87 -12.31 12.19 -9.87
N SER A 88 -13.62 12.49 -9.67
CA SER A 88 -14.03 13.65 -8.90
C SER A 88 -13.61 13.55 -7.42
N ASP A 89 -13.47 14.67 -6.75
CA ASP A 89 -13.05 14.70 -5.36
C ASP A 89 -14.01 13.95 -4.44
N ASP A 90 -15.32 13.98 -4.71
CA ASP A 90 -16.32 13.24 -3.96
C ASP A 90 -16.12 11.72 -4.02
N LEU A 91 -15.61 11.21 -5.15
CA LEU A 91 -15.29 9.78 -5.31
C LEU A 91 -13.95 9.40 -4.69
N LYS A 92 -13.01 10.35 -4.59
CA LYS A 92 -11.68 10.14 -3.99
C LYS A 92 -11.71 10.25 -2.47
N ALA A 93 -12.46 11.20 -1.93
CA ALA A 93 -12.48 11.53 -0.52
C ALA A 93 -12.72 10.33 0.42
N PRO A 94 -13.65 9.41 0.16
CA PRO A 94 -13.87 8.25 1.03
C PRO A 94 -12.62 7.42 1.28
N PHE A 95 -11.79 7.21 0.25
CA PHE A 95 -10.55 6.44 0.36
C PHE A 95 -9.53 7.14 1.27
N PHE A 96 -9.25 8.41 1.02
CA PHE A 96 -8.25 9.15 1.80
C PHE A 96 -8.71 9.41 3.23
N VAL A 97 -10.00 9.65 3.45
CA VAL A 97 -10.59 9.77 4.79
C VAL A 97 -10.46 8.46 5.56
N ALA A 98 -10.81 7.34 4.95
CA ALA A 98 -10.69 6.03 5.58
C ALA A 98 -9.21 5.71 5.90
N LEU A 99 -8.30 5.94 4.95
CA LEU A 99 -6.86 5.73 5.14
C LEU A 99 -6.33 6.55 6.32
N ASN A 100 -6.60 7.86 6.35
CA ASN A 100 -6.16 8.74 7.42
C ASN A 100 -6.76 8.35 8.78
N THR A 101 -8.03 7.95 8.80
CA THR A 101 -8.72 7.50 10.03
C THR A 101 -8.04 6.25 10.61
N GLU A 102 -7.75 5.25 9.78
CA GLU A 102 -7.13 4.02 10.23
C GLU A 102 -5.68 4.23 10.69
N ILE A 103 -4.94 5.13 10.04
CA ILE A 103 -3.58 5.54 10.46
C ILE A 103 -3.63 6.24 11.81
N SER A 104 -4.42 7.29 11.93
CA SER A 104 -4.52 8.11 13.16
C SER A 104 -4.98 7.26 14.35
N LYS A 105 -5.93 6.35 14.12
CA LYS A 105 -6.38 5.41 15.15
C LYS A 105 -5.26 4.48 15.62
N ALA A 106 -4.50 3.88 14.70
CA ALA A 106 -3.37 3.02 15.05
C ALA A 106 -2.33 3.76 15.89
N LEU A 107 -1.95 4.97 15.47
CA LEU A 107 -0.97 5.77 16.19
C LEU A 107 -1.47 6.17 17.57
N SER A 108 -2.74 6.53 17.72
CA SER A 108 -3.35 6.85 19.02
C SER A 108 -3.39 5.66 19.98
N GLU A 109 -3.43 4.45 19.45
CA GLU A 109 -3.38 3.18 20.18
C GLU A 109 -1.92 2.71 20.45
N GLY A 110 -0.91 3.47 20.02
CA GLY A 110 0.51 3.14 20.17
C GLY A 110 0.98 1.99 19.30
N LYS A 111 0.29 1.72 18.19
CA LYS A 111 0.64 0.65 17.24
C LYS A 111 1.57 1.15 16.16
N SER A 112 2.45 0.29 15.71
CA SER A 112 3.26 0.51 14.51
C SER A 112 2.42 0.35 13.25
N ILE A 113 2.80 1.07 12.18
CA ILE A 113 2.04 1.05 10.90
C ILE A 113 2.95 0.59 9.77
N TYR A 114 2.42 -0.30 8.95
CA TYR A 114 3.02 -0.71 7.68
C TYR A 114 1.95 -0.65 6.58
N ILE A 115 2.15 0.18 5.59
CA ILE A 115 1.25 0.36 4.45
C ILE A 115 1.99 -0.04 3.18
N ALA A 116 1.38 -0.86 2.33
CA ALA A 116 1.82 -1.05 0.97
C ALA A 116 0.60 -1.08 0.05
N MET A 117 0.55 -0.17 -0.92
CA MET A 117 -0.63 0.00 -1.76
C MET A 117 -0.27 0.51 -3.17
N ASP A 118 -1.11 0.18 -4.14
CA ASP A 118 -1.15 0.90 -5.41
C ASP A 118 -1.92 2.21 -5.18
N ALA A 119 -1.18 3.27 -4.91
CA ALA A 119 -1.75 4.55 -4.49
C ALA A 119 -2.36 5.35 -5.64
N LYS A 120 -2.10 4.97 -6.90
CA LYS A 120 -2.51 5.70 -8.11
C LYS A 120 -2.18 7.20 -8.03
N CYS A 121 -1.04 7.53 -7.42
CA CYS A 121 -0.59 8.89 -7.24
C CYS A 121 0.92 9.00 -7.46
N LYS A 122 1.39 10.22 -7.71
CA LYS A 122 2.81 10.57 -7.79
C LYS A 122 3.14 11.50 -6.63
N LEU A 123 4.08 11.09 -5.79
CA LEU A 123 4.53 11.87 -4.63
C LEU A 123 5.59 12.93 -4.98
N GLY A 124 6.19 12.82 -6.18
CA GLY A 124 7.21 13.75 -6.65
C GLY A 124 8.55 13.65 -5.92
N THR A 125 9.48 14.50 -6.32
CA THR A 125 10.88 14.48 -5.86
C THR A 125 11.06 14.76 -4.37
N THR A 126 10.07 15.40 -3.72
CA THR A 126 10.12 15.67 -2.27
C THR A 126 10.17 14.39 -1.45
N TYR A 127 9.41 13.37 -1.85
CA TYR A 127 9.34 12.10 -1.12
C TYR A 127 10.12 10.98 -1.80
N ILE A 128 10.26 11.06 -3.11
CA ILE A 128 10.96 10.07 -3.93
C ILE A 128 11.97 10.82 -4.80
N PRO A 129 13.21 11.06 -4.32
CA PRO A 129 14.18 11.94 -4.99
C PRO A 129 14.47 11.60 -6.46
N LYS A 130 14.32 10.33 -6.84
CA LYS A 130 14.52 9.86 -8.22
C LYS A 130 13.25 9.85 -9.06
N ASP A 131 12.10 10.23 -8.50
CA ASP A 131 10.87 10.37 -9.27
C ASP A 131 10.93 11.68 -10.08
N MET A 132 11.00 11.56 -11.40
CA MET A 132 11.11 12.70 -12.31
C MET A 132 9.75 13.41 -12.54
N HIS A 133 8.69 12.97 -11.90
CA HIS A 133 7.35 13.51 -12.07
C HIS A 133 7.03 14.58 -11.02
N ASN A 134 6.21 15.54 -11.43
CA ASN A 134 5.57 16.43 -10.48
C ASN A 134 4.55 15.68 -9.61
N MET A 135 4.34 16.17 -8.41
CA MET A 135 3.31 15.67 -7.52
C MET A 135 1.93 15.78 -8.19
N SER A 136 1.14 14.71 -8.11
CA SER A 136 -0.23 14.70 -8.62
C SER A 136 -1.22 15.17 -7.56
N LYS A 137 -2.48 15.45 -7.92
CA LYS A 137 -3.52 15.85 -6.95
C LYS A 137 -3.73 14.80 -5.86
N ASN A 138 -3.80 13.52 -6.24
CA ASN A 138 -3.85 12.44 -5.24
C ASN A 138 -2.58 12.40 -4.40
N GLY A 139 -1.43 12.73 -5.00
CA GLY A 139 -0.15 12.86 -4.30
C GLY A 139 -0.16 13.96 -3.25
N GLU A 140 -0.75 15.12 -3.55
CA GLU A 140 -0.93 16.23 -2.58
C GLU A 140 -1.78 15.80 -1.39
N ILE A 141 -2.87 15.05 -1.62
CA ILE A 141 -3.71 14.55 -0.53
C ILE A 141 -2.94 13.54 0.31
N LEU A 142 -2.25 12.59 -0.34
CA LEU A 142 -1.47 11.58 0.37
C LEU A 142 -0.28 12.20 1.11
N SER A 143 0.39 13.23 0.57
CA SER A 143 1.48 13.93 1.23
C SER A 143 1.03 14.59 2.53
N ASN A 144 -0.14 15.21 2.55
CA ASN A 144 -0.72 15.77 3.77
C ASN A 144 -0.98 14.69 4.85
N ILE A 145 -1.42 13.49 4.44
CA ILE A 145 -1.61 12.36 5.36
C ILE A 145 -0.25 11.89 5.90
N ILE A 146 0.77 11.79 5.05
CA ILE A 146 2.13 11.40 5.43
C ILE A 146 2.69 12.39 6.46
N GLU A 147 2.62 13.69 6.18
CA GLU A 147 3.13 14.74 7.07
C GLU A 147 2.38 14.79 8.40
N THR A 148 1.05 14.78 8.36
CA THR A 148 0.19 14.85 9.56
C THR A 148 0.46 13.69 10.53
N ASN A 149 0.76 12.50 9.99
CA ASN A 149 0.98 11.29 10.79
C ASN A 149 2.47 10.91 10.92
N ALA A 150 3.39 11.77 10.50
CA ALA A 150 4.84 11.54 10.54
C ALA A 150 5.27 10.19 9.97
N LEU A 151 4.70 9.80 8.82
CA LEU A 151 5.04 8.55 8.15
C LEU A 151 6.30 8.69 7.30
N ILE A 152 7.02 7.61 7.14
CA ILE A 152 8.21 7.51 6.29
C ILE A 152 7.83 6.85 4.98
N VAL A 153 8.20 7.47 3.85
CA VAL A 153 8.08 6.91 2.51
C VAL A 153 9.29 6.04 2.22
N VAL A 154 9.12 4.72 2.29
CA VAL A 154 10.24 3.77 2.13
C VAL A 154 10.84 3.80 0.74
N ASN A 155 10.02 4.05 -0.30
CA ASN A 155 10.47 4.21 -1.68
C ASN A 155 11.48 5.35 -1.86
N GLY A 156 11.44 6.36 -0.99
CA GLY A 156 12.36 7.51 -1.00
C GLY A 156 13.68 7.27 -0.28
N LEU A 157 13.81 6.18 0.46
CA LEU A 157 15.03 5.84 1.20
C LEU A 157 16.06 5.21 0.27
N GLU A 158 16.93 6.01 -0.35
CA GLU A 158 17.91 5.57 -1.36
C GLU A 158 18.80 4.40 -0.92
N GLN A 159 19.14 4.35 0.36
CA GLN A 159 19.97 3.28 0.92
C GLN A 159 19.22 1.96 1.10
N LYS A 160 17.89 1.99 1.12
CA LYS A 160 17.04 0.83 1.41
C LYS A 160 16.19 0.38 0.21
N CYS A 161 15.99 1.25 -0.78
CA CYS A 161 15.17 0.96 -1.96
C CYS A 161 16.04 0.72 -3.20
N SER A 162 15.86 -0.43 -3.86
CA SER A 162 16.65 -0.83 -5.03
C SER A 162 16.31 -0.05 -6.31
N SER A 163 15.06 0.40 -6.44
CA SER A 163 14.54 1.19 -7.55
C SER A 163 13.35 2.01 -7.08
N VAL A 164 13.04 3.07 -7.79
CA VAL A 164 11.83 3.88 -7.54
C VAL A 164 10.71 3.61 -8.53
N VAL A 165 11.03 3.01 -9.68
CA VAL A 165 10.07 2.74 -10.74
C VAL A 165 9.25 1.51 -10.38
N THR A 166 7.94 1.70 -10.17
CA THR A 166 7.01 0.60 -9.88
C THR A 166 6.09 0.28 -11.06
N ARG A 167 6.02 1.18 -12.03
CA ARG A 167 5.23 1.02 -13.25
C ARG A 167 5.98 1.49 -14.47
N GLN A 168 5.97 0.66 -15.52
CA GLN A 168 6.40 1.03 -16.86
C GLN A 168 5.23 0.92 -17.84
N ARG A 169 5.07 1.91 -18.71
CA ARG A 169 4.08 1.93 -19.77
C ARG A 169 4.74 2.26 -21.10
N HIS A 170 4.55 1.40 -22.07
CA HIS A 170 4.91 1.70 -23.46
C HIS A 170 3.83 2.56 -24.09
N THR A 171 4.18 3.73 -24.59
CA THR A 171 3.27 4.58 -25.34
C THR A 171 3.19 4.12 -26.79
N GLU A 172 2.13 4.52 -27.49
CA GLU A 172 1.94 4.24 -28.92
C GLU A 172 3.09 4.76 -29.81
N TYR A 173 3.87 5.72 -29.29
CA TYR A 173 5.03 6.31 -29.98
C TYR A 173 6.37 5.66 -29.58
N GLY A 174 6.34 4.48 -28.94
CA GLY A 174 7.54 3.75 -28.53
C GLY A 174 8.33 4.37 -27.37
N ARG A 175 7.78 5.38 -26.68
CA ARG A 175 8.38 5.91 -25.45
C ARG A 175 7.98 5.04 -24.27
N VAL A 176 8.90 4.86 -23.35
CA VAL A 176 8.65 4.21 -22.05
C VAL A 176 8.37 5.32 -21.05
N GLU A 177 7.17 5.30 -20.46
CA GLU A 177 6.82 6.13 -19.31
C GLU A 177 7.03 5.31 -18.04
N GLU A 178 7.84 5.82 -17.14
CA GLU A 178 8.14 5.20 -15.85
C GLU A 178 7.52 6.03 -14.74
N SER A 179 6.95 5.39 -13.74
CA SER A 179 6.36 6.09 -12.60
C SER A 179 6.40 5.24 -11.32
N ALA A 180 6.43 5.93 -10.18
CA ALA A 180 6.26 5.34 -8.87
C ALA A 180 4.82 5.60 -8.41
N ILE A 181 3.95 4.62 -8.59
CA ILE A 181 2.53 4.69 -8.16
C ILE A 181 2.21 3.74 -7.01
N ASP A 182 3.06 2.74 -6.81
CA ASP A 182 2.99 1.88 -5.64
C ASP A 182 3.87 2.47 -4.55
N VAL A 183 3.32 2.62 -3.36
CA VAL A 183 4.00 3.24 -2.23
C VAL A 183 4.05 2.30 -1.04
N VAL A 184 5.16 2.35 -0.32
CA VAL A 184 5.34 1.73 0.98
C VAL A 184 5.57 2.82 2.01
N LEU A 185 4.69 2.88 3.01
CA LEU A 185 4.76 3.84 4.12
C LEU A 185 4.88 3.08 5.43
N VAL A 186 5.66 3.61 6.35
CA VAL A 186 5.79 3.05 7.69
C VAL A 186 5.76 4.15 8.75
N SER A 187 5.36 3.81 9.98
CA SER A 187 5.58 4.69 11.13
C SER A 187 7.07 4.75 11.49
N ALA A 188 7.51 5.87 12.05
CA ALA A 188 8.91 6.15 12.32
C ALA A 188 9.61 5.07 13.16
N ASP A 189 8.90 4.44 14.09
CA ASP A 189 9.41 3.38 14.95
C ASP A 189 9.76 2.08 14.22
N LEU A 190 9.33 1.92 12.95
CA LEU A 190 9.70 0.77 12.10
C LEU A 190 10.92 1.04 11.22
N GLU A 191 11.43 2.27 11.13
CA GLU A 191 12.53 2.61 10.22
C GLU A 191 13.79 1.76 10.43
N ASP A 192 14.18 1.54 11.69
CA ASP A 192 15.35 0.75 12.04
C ASP A 192 15.22 -0.75 11.70
N TYR A 193 13.99 -1.22 11.52
CA TYR A 193 13.69 -2.62 11.15
C TYR A 193 13.61 -2.84 9.63
N LEU A 194 13.62 -1.76 8.85
CA LEU A 194 13.66 -1.85 7.39
C LEU A 194 15.04 -2.30 6.92
N VAL A 195 15.10 -3.46 6.31
CA VAL A 195 16.34 -4.00 5.74
C VAL A 195 16.51 -3.53 4.29
N SER A 196 15.54 -3.83 3.44
CA SER A 196 15.54 -3.40 2.04
C SER A 196 14.13 -3.48 1.44
N LEU A 197 13.85 -2.57 0.50
CA LEU A 197 12.73 -2.64 -0.44
C LEU A 197 13.30 -2.94 -1.83
N ASN A 198 13.01 -4.12 -2.36
CA ASN A 198 13.44 -4.52 -3.69
C ASN A 198 12.27 -4.42 -4.66
N ILE A 199 12.39 -3.54 -5.64
CA ILE A 199 11.44 -3.41 -6.74
C ILE A 199 11.97 -4.25 -7.90
N CYS A 200 11.19 -5.27 -8.28
CA CYS A 200 11.52 -6.17 -9.39
C CYS A 200 10.85 -5.64 -10.66
N SER A 201 11.64 -5.26 -11.65
CA SER A 201 11.15 -5.05 -13.02
C SER A 201 10.92 -6.39 -13.69
N ASN A 202 9.74 -6.59 -14.25
CA ASN A 202 9.44 -7.74 -15.11
C ASN A 202 10.01 -7.53 -16.51
#